data_0195e8658d145d230aaa704439e4d1cb
#
_entry.id   0195e8658d145d230aaa704439e4d1cb
#
_cell.length_a   1.000
_cell.length_b   1.000
_cell.length_c   1.000
_cell.angle_alpha   90.00
_cell.angle_beta   90.00
_cell.angle_gamma   90.00
#
_symmetry.space_group_name_H-M   'P 1'
#
loop_
_entity.id
_entity.type
_entity.pdbx_description
1 polymer ?
#
loop_
_entity_poly.entity_id
_entity_poly.type
_entity_poly.pdbx_seq_one_letter_code
_entity_poly.pdbx_strand_id
1 'polypeptide(L)'
;MTDSTRATAADLLVNCLRAQGLSAVFGMPGNQNIALYDAILRAEPALPHYLVRHEQAASMMASGYVRASGRMAAAVTVPGPGAANAAAAVIDAYNDCIPLLSIVGGFDRESKNHHPSKLFHGLDQEAFYRPFTRYFGSPRRIKEIPRVVEQAVSAMQGGRPGPVVIEIAPDLAAQPLPANFEKLSRVLPPRRQPVNPLELGKAIESIHSLARPVVWIGADCAASGAVESARQLAELLGAPIIYGRRGKGVLSDDHPQVIGFTRSQRVAQVLAEADGLISLGARFTQIDTRNYELKLPPVVVQFDRDSREIGADRPVTQGVSGDLSTALEAVVRELVRIGHVADPGWKLQAVQIHDGWRALPDLPVLGEIRRALPPGGLLSVDVTSTGYNCFDRFPVPDDRSLIYPCHSVTLGFGFPAALGAKVACPGRPVVCLAGDGGFLMGAMELATAVEHQIGVVTVVVHDRALTAIRGAQQQAFQGRVIDTTMHTPDFIALARSFGATAEVCSDLADLGRLLQAGFARTGPTVIELPFQERVDQLIAGVPWLHGE
;
A
#
# COMPACT_ATOMS: atom_id res chain seq x y z
N MET A 1 29.30 -35.17 1.44
CA MET A 1 28.47 -34.67 0.33
C MET A 1 27.05 -35.09 0.61
N THR A 2 26.20 -34.14 0.97
CA THR A 2 24.77 -34.41 1.18
C THR A 2 24.15 -34.73 -0.17
N ASP A 3 23.35 -35.79 -0.22
CA ASP A 3 22.57 -36.19 -1.40
C ASP A 3 21.68 -35.01 -1.84
N SER A 4 22.10 -34.29 -2.91
CA SER A 4 21.48 -33.06 -3.42
C SER A 4 20.08 -33.27 -4.03
N THR A 5 19.57 -34.49 -4.01
CA THR A 5 18.27 -34.85 -4.61
C THR A 5 17.11 -34.89 -3.60
N ARG A 6 17.40 -34.84 -2.31
CA ARG A 6 16.38 -35.02 -1.29
C ARG A 6 15.75 -33.67 -0.87
N ALA A 7 14.41 -33.60 -0.97
CA ALA A 7 13.66 -32.43 -0.53
C ALA A 7 13.91 -32.10 0.97
N THR A 8 13.97 -30.81 1.29
CA THR A 8 14.28 -30.29 2.64
C THR A 8 13.08 -29.58 3.26
N ALA A 9 13.20 -29.17 4.51
CA ALA A 9 12.18 -28.38 5.19
C ALA A 9 11.99 -26.99 4.53
N ALA A 10 13.02 -26.43 3.89
CA ALA A 10 12.88 -25.21 3.09
C ALA A 10 12.00 -25.44 1.87
N ASP A 11 12.12 -26.60 1.16
CA ASP A 11 11.22 -26.95 0.06
C ASP A 11 9.76 -27.06 0.52
N LEU A 12 9.54 -27.64 1.70
CA LEU A 12 8.20 -27.71 2.29
C LEU A 12 7.65 -26.31 2.55
N LEU A 13 8.44 -25.41 3.15
CA LEU A 13 8.02 -24.01 3.40
C LEU A 13 7.64 -23.31 2.09
N VAL A 14 8.51 -23.37 1.08
CA VAL A 14 8.27 -22.77 -0.24
C VAL A 14 7.00 -23.34 -0.89
N ASN A 15 6.83 -24.67 -0.87
CA ASN A 15 5.66 -25.34 -1.45
C ASN A 15 4.36 -24.97 -0.70
N CYS A 16 4.38 -24.90 0.62
CA CYS A 16 3.23 -24.44 1.42
C CYS A 16 2.85 -22.99 1.06
N LEU A 17 3.83 -22.10 0.97
CA LEU A 17 3.59 -20.67 0.63
C LEU A 17 3.07 -20.53 -0.81
N ARG A 18 3.59 -21.30 -1.77
CA ARG A 18 3.10 -21.31 -3.15
C ARG A 18 1.67 -21.83 -3.25
N ALA A 19 1.33 -22.86 -2.50
CA ALA A 19 -0.04 -23.36 -2.43
C ALA A 19 -1.01 -22.29 -1.89
N GLN A 20 -0.48 -21.30 -1.13
CA GLN A 20 -1.21 -20.12 -0.65
C GLN A 20 -1.24 -18.95 -1.63
N GLY A 21 -0.57 -19.07 -2.79
CA GLY A 21 -0.53 -18.03 -3.81
C GLY A 21 0.70 -17.14 -3.79
N LEU A 22 1.78 -17.52 -3.07
CA LEU A 22 3.07 -16.82 -3.20
C LEU A 22 3.53 -16.86 -4.66
N SER A 23 3.73 -15.70 -5.26
CA SER A 23 3.96 -15.54 -6.71
C SER A 23 5.25 -14.81 -7.07
N ALA A 24 5.91 -14.13 -6.12
CA ALA A 24 7.21 -13.49 -6.31
C ALA A 24 7.95 -13.34 -4.98
N VAL A 25 9.28 -13.31 -5.06
CA VAL A 25 10.18 -13.10 -3.92
C VAL A 25 11.16 -11.97 -4.24
N PHE A 26 11.37 -11.09 -3.28
CA PHE A 26 12.35 -9.99 -3.32
C PHE A 26 13.29 -10.14 -2.13
N GLY A 27 14.60 -10.05 -2.35
CA GLY A 27 15.51 -10.20 -1.22
C GLY A 27 16.96 -10.39 -1.58
N MET A 28 17.75 -10.72 -0.56
CA MET A 28 19.18 -11.01 -0.67
C MET A 28 19.55 -12.31 0.03
N PRO A 29 20.38 -13.18 -0.61
CA PRO A 29 20.93 -14.34 0.06
C PRO A 29 21.97 -13.96 1.12
N GLY A 30 22.07 -14.77 2.16
CA GLY A 30 23.11 -14.71 3.18
C GLY A 30 23.20 -16.03 3.94
N ASN A 31 24.15 -16.15 4.87
CA ASN A 31 24.46 -17.44 5.51
C ASN A 31 23.25 -18.11 6.17
N GLN A 32 22.35 -17.33 6.77
CA GLN A 32 21.23 -17.88 7.54
C GLN A 32 19.98 -18.20 6.69
N ASN A 33 20.01 -17.94 5.37
CA ASN A 33 18.88 -18.25 4.48
C ASN A 33 19.28 -19.02 3.21
N ILE A 34 20.52 -19.56 3.13
CA ILE A 34 21.04 -20.31 1.96
C ILE A 34 20.12 -21.46 1.57
N ALA A 35 19.68 -22.27 2.52
CA ALA A 35 18.79 -23.40 2.24
C ALA A 35 17.43 -22.95 1.68
N LEU A 36 16.92 -21.79 2.12
CA LEU A 36 15.70 -21.21 1.57
C LEU A 36 15.90 -20.76 0.11
N TYR A 37 17.03 -20.12 -0.20
CA TYR A 37 17.35 -19.71 -1.57
C TYR A 37 17.53 -20.90 -2.52
N ASP A 38 18.15 -21.99 -2.05
CA ASP A 38 18.24 -23.23 -2.81
C ASP A 38 16.85 -23.82 -3.10
N ALA A 39 15.94 -23.79 -2.11
CA ALA A 39 14.57 -24.24 -2.29
C ALA A 39 13.77 -23.33 -3.26
N ILE A 40 13.98 -22.01 -3.22
CA ILE A 40 13.38 -21.07 -4.19
C ILE A 40 13.85 -21.38 -5.61
N LEU A 41 15.15 -21.64 -5.80
CA LEU A 41 15.73 -21.98 -7.09
C LEU A 41 15.15 -23.29 -7.66
N ARG A 42 14.96 -24.31 -6.81
CA ARG A 42 14.42 -25.62 -7.19
C ARG A 42 12.91 -25.69 -7.30
N ALA A 43 12.20 -24.59 -7.02
CA ALA A 43 10.74 -24.57 -7.00
C ALA A 43 10.14 -24.85 -8.39
N GLU A 44 9.23 -25.84 -8.46
CA GLU A 44 8.52 -26.24 -9.69
C GLU A 44 7.00 -26.03 -9.54
N PRO A 45 6.36 -25.23 -10.42
CA PRO A 45 6.92 -24.33 -11.43
C PRO A 45 7.78 -23.23 -10.79
N ALA A 46 8.64 -22.58 -11.56
CA ALA A 46 9.61 -21.59 -11.07
C ALA A 46 8.94 -20.50 -10.22
N LEU A 47 9.58 -20.15 -9.10
CA LEU A 47 9.18 -19.01 -8.26
C LEU A 47 10.10 -17.82 -8.57
N PRO A 48 9.60 -16.75 -9.23
CA PRO A 48 10.41 -15.61 -9.58
C PRO A 48 11.06 -14.96 -8.35
N HIS A 49 12.36 -14.75 -8.41
CA HIS A 49 13.15 -14.08 -7.40
C HIS A 49 13.88 -12.86 -8.00
N TYR A 50 13.88 -11.75 -7.27
CA TYR A 50 14.50 -10.50 -7.67
C TYR A 50 15.51 -10.09 -6.59
N LEU A 51 16.80 -10.07 -6.98
CA LEU A 51 17.88 -9.67 -6.10
C LEU A 51 17.86 -8.15 -5.92
N VAL A 52 17.64 -7.71 -4.69
CA VAL A 52 17.71 -6.29 -4.32
C VAL A 52 19.11 -5.89 -3.88
N ARG A 53 19.35 -4.59 -3.72
CA ARG A 53 20.64 -4.05 -3.24
C ARG A 53 20.57 -3.60 -1.78
N HIS A 54 19.34 -3.52 -1.23
CA HIS A 54 19.10 -3.22 0.18
C HIS A 54 17.80 -3.88 0.65
N GLU A 55 17.76 -4.41 1.87
CA GLU A 55 16.60 -5.16 2.39
C GLU A 55 15.34 -4.30 2.57
N GLN A 56 15.50 -3.00 2.79
CA GLN A 56 14.38 -2.06 2.77
C GLN A 56 13.64 -2.11 1.43
N ALA A 57 14.40 -2.13 0.33
CA ALA A 57 13.84 -2.24 -1.01
C ALA A 57 13.12 -3.59 -1.24
N ALA A 58 13.59 -4.69 -0.66
CA ALA A 58 12.89 -5.98 -0.73
C ALA A 58 11.44 -5.85 -0.22
N SER A 59 11.26 -5.25 0.95
CA SER A 59 9.94 -5.05 1.54
C SER A 59 9.11 -4.02 0.77
N MET A 60 9.72 -2.96 0.26
CA MET A 60 9.04 -1.95 -0.57
C MET A 60 8.60 -2.52 -1.92
N MET A 61 9.44 -3.30 -2.59
CA MET A 61 9.09 -3.98 -3.85
C MET A 61 7.97 -5.00 -3.62
N ALA A 62 8.05 -5.81 -2.56
CA ALA A 62 6.98 -6.74 -2.20
C ALA A 62 5.67 -6.00 -1.89
N SER A 63 5.72 -4.86 -1.17
CA SER A 63 4.56 -4.00 -0.91
C SER A 63 3.97 -3.42 -2.20
N GLY A 64 4.80 -2.90 -3.10
CA GLY A 64 4.38 -2.40 -4.42
C GLY A 64 3.72 -3.49 -5.28
N TYR A 65 4.28 -4.70 -5.26
CA TYR A 65 3.72 -5.87 -5.93
C TYR A 65 2.31 -6.19 -5.44
N VAL A 66 2.13 -6.26 -4.10
CA VAL A 66 0.83 -6.54 -3.47
C VAL A 66 -0.18 -5.42 -3.77
N ARG A 67 0.23 -4.16 -3.66
CA ARG A 67 -0.63 -2.99 -3.91
C ARG A 67 -1.13 -2.97 -5.36
N ALA A 68 -0.26 -3.27 -6.33
CA ALA A 68 -0.61 -3.26 -7.76
C ALA A 68 -1.48 -4.45 -8.19
N SER A 69 -1.30 -5.64 -7.60
CA SER A 69 -1.91 -6.86 -8.10
C SER A 69 -2.87 -7.56 -7.13
N GLY A 70 -2.79 -7.29 -5.84
CA GLY A 70 -3.47 -8.05 -4.78
C GLY A 70 -2.94 -9.48 -4.59
N ARG A 71 -1.89 -9.90 -5.34
CA ARG A 71 -1.26 -11.20 -5.23
C ARG A 71 -0.19 -11.18 -4.14
N MET A 72 0.04 -12.32 -3.51
CA MET A 72 1.04 -12.47 -2.45
C MET A 72 2.46 -12.41 -3.01
N ALA A 73 3.30 -11.59 -2.38
CA ALA A 73 4.74 -11.58 -2.57
C ALA A 73 5.44 -11.59 -1.22
N ALA A 74 6.71 -12.02 -1.20
CA ALA A 74 7.51 -12.08 0.01
C ALA A 74 8.78 -11.23 -0.10
N ALA A 75 9.13 -10.57 1.02
CA ALA A 75 10.48 -10.08 1.26
C ALA A 75 11.28 -11.14 2.01
N VAL A 76 12.52 -11.42 1.57
CA VAL A 76 13.41 -12.42 2.20
C VAL A 76 14.69 -11.74 2.67
N THR A 77 15.00 -11.88 3.96
CA THR A 77 16.17 -11.24 4.59
C THR A 77 16.94 -12.20 5.48
N VAL A 78 18.19 -11.84 5.80
CA VAL A 78 18.93 -12.44 6.91
C VAL A 78 18.43 -11.88 8.24
N PRO A 79 18.73 -12.52 9.39
CA PRO A 79 18.36 -11.99 10.70
C PRO A 79 19.12 -10.70 11.06
N GLY A 80 18.72 -10.08 12.15
CA GLY A 80 19.38 -8.91 12.72
C GLY A 80 19.39 -7.71 11.79
N PRO A 81 20.55 -7.30 11.22
CA PRO A 81 20.65 -6.14 10.37
C PRO A 81 19.70 -6.17 9.16
N GLY A 82 19.62 -7.33 8.46
CA GLY A 82 18.74 -7.46 7.31
C GLY A 82 17.25 -7.34 7.69
N ALA A 83 16.86 -7.97 8.78
CA ALA A 83 15.53 -7.85 9.36
C ALA A 83 15.20 -6.40 9.76
N ALA A 84 16.14 -5.71 10.41
CA ALA A 84 15.99 -4.32 10.84
C ALA A 84 15.89 -3.36 9.65
N ASN A 85 16.71 -3.54 8.62
CA ASN A 85 16.67 -2.74 7.39
C ASN A 85 15.31 -2.85 6.68
N ALA A 86 14.72 -4.04 6.65
CA ALA A 86 13.42 -4.29 6.03
C ALA A 86 12.24 -3.66 6.78
N ALA A 87 12.40 -3.34 8.07
CA ALA A 87 11.30 -3.00 8.98
C ALA A 87 10.51 -1.76 8.57
N ALA A 88 11.13 -0.73 7.99
CA ALA A 88 10.45 0.51 7.61
C ALA A 88 9.24 0.24 6.69
N ALA A 89 9.41 -0.62 5.67
CA ALA A 89 8.33 -0.98 4.77
C ALA A 89 7.32 -1.96 5.40
N VAL A 90 7.74 -2.76 6.39
CA VAL A 90 6.82 -3.61 7.17
C VAL A 90 5.92 -2.75 8.05
N ILE A 91 6.47 -1.70 8.69
CA ILE A 91 5.68 -0.71 9.46
C ILE A 91 4.70 0.02 8.55
N ASP A 92 5.14 0.45 7.35
CA ASP A 92 4.26 1.05 6.34
C ASP A 92 3.11 0.11 5.96
N ALA A 93 3.42 -1.15 5.68
CA ALA A 93 2.42 -2.18 5.37
C ALA A 93 1.43 -2.40 6.54
N TYR A 94 1.90 -2.36 7.79
CA TYR A 94 1.06 -2.49 8.98
C TYR A 94 0.06 -1.33 9.10
N ASN A 95 0.55 -0.10 8.93
CA ASN A 95 -0.28 1.10 9.02
C ASN A 95 -1.27 1.20 7.86
N ASP A 96 -0.87 0.77 6.67
CA ASP A 96 -1.71 0.79 5.47
C ASP A 96 -2.57 -0.47 5.28
N CYS A 97 -2.51 -1.43 6.21
CA CYS A 97 -3.25 -2.70 6.11
C CYS A 97 -2.92 -3.50 4.83
N ILE A 98 -1.63 -3.55 4.46
CA ILE A 98 -1.15 -4.31 3.30
C ILE A 98 -0.77 -5.71 3.75
N PRO A 99 -1.31 -6.77 3.13
CA PRO A 99 -0.96 -8.16 3.42
C PRO A 99 0.43 -8.51 2.87
N LEU A 100 1.48 -8.15 3.63
CA LEU A 100 2.88 -8.36 3.26
C LEU A 100 3.46 -9.56 4.00
N LEU A 101 4.12 -10.47 3.29
CA LEU A 101 4.87 -11.59 3.87
C LEU A 101 6.36 -11.21 3.97
N SER A 102 6.92 -11.35 5.17
CA SER A 102 8.37 -11.31 5.39
C SER A 102 8.85 -12.70 5.81
N ILE A 103 9.86 -13.23 5.13
CA ILE A 103 10.53 -14.47 5.50
C ILE A 103 11.93 -14.11 5.95
N VAL A 104 12.23 -14.36 7.22
CA VAL A 104 13.49 -13.95 7.84
C VAL A 104 14.28 -15.19 8.22
N GLY A 105 15.57 -15.21 7.87
CA GLY A 105 16.50 -16.19 8.41
C GLY A 105 16.51 -16.11 9.93
N GLY A 106 16.62 -17.26 10.59
CA GLY A 106 16.72 -17.34 12.04
C GLY A 106 18.12 -17.71 12.49
N PHE A 107 18.20 -18.16 13.73
CA PHE A 107 19.40 -18.76 14.32
C PHE A 107 19.20 -20.26 14.44
N ASP A 108 20.30 -21.04 14.42
CA ASP A 108 20.24 -22.46 14.71
C ASP A 108 19.52 -22.71 16.03
N ARG A 109 18.69 -23.75 16.08
CA ARG A 109 17.79 -24.02 17.20
C ARG A 109 18.53 -24.16 18.54
N GLU A 110 19.76 -24.69 18.53
CA GLU A 110 20.62 -24.77 19.71
C GLU A 110 21.08 -23.39 20.18
N SER A 111 21.32 -22.47 19.26
CA SER A 111 21.77 -21.11 19.57
C SER A 111 20.71 -20.25 20.27
N LYS A 112 19.43 -20.64 20.23
CA LYS A 112 18.32 -19.90 20.89
C LYS A 112 18.44 -19.86 22.42
N ASN A 113 19.33 -20.66 23.01
CA ASN A 113 19.63 -20.63 24.45
C ASN A 113 20.62 -19.54 24.85
N HIS A 114 21.23 -18.87 23.88
CA HIS A 114 22.14 -17.75 24.10
C HIS A 114 21.43 -16.41 24.00
N HIS A 115 21.92 -15.41 24.74
CA HIS A 115 21.40 -14.05 24.62
C HIS A 115 21.64 -13.52 23.19
N PRO A 116 20.63 -12.90 22.55
CA PRO A 116 20.74 -12.47 21.16
C PRO A 116 21.98 -11.63 20.86
N SER A 117 22.39 -10.72 21.76
CA SER A 117 23.58 -9.87 21.57
C SER A 117 24.91 -10.63 21.44
N LYS A 118 24.93 -11.92 21.72
CA LYS A 118 26.11 -12.79 21.59
C LYS A 118 26.08 -13.65 20.32
N LEU A 119 25.01 -13.57 19.55
CA LEU A 119 24.86 -14.30 18.29
C LEU A 119 25.33 -13.44 17.13
N PHE A 120 25.85 -14.09 16.08
CA PHE A 120 26.10 -13.42 14.81
C PHE A 120 24.77 -12.94 14.21
N HIS A 121 24.64 -11.65 13.90
CA HIS A 121 23.38 -11.00 13.51
C HIS A 121 22.30 -11.06 14.60
N GLY A 122 22.69 -11.08 15.88
CA GLY A 122 21.79 -11.31 17.00
C GLY A 122 20.77 -10.21 17.20
N LEU A 123 19.50 -10.59 17.14
CA LEU A 123 18.32 -9.76 17.42
C LEU A 123 17.21 -10.68 17.96
N ASP A 124 16.50 -10.25 18.98
CA ASP A 124 15.21 -10.86 19.31
C ASP A 124 14.17 -10.43 18.27
N GLN A 125 14.07 -11.21 17.19
CA GLN A 125 13.25 -10.86 16.03
C GLN A 125 11.75 -10.90 16.37
N GLU A 126 11.33 -11.80 17.25
CA GLU A 126 9.93 -11.86 17.67
C GLU A 126 9.53 -10.60 18.45
N ALA A 127 10.32 -10.21 19.44
CA ALA A 127 10.08 -8.99 20.21
C ALA A 127 10.14 -7.74 19.31
N PHE A 128 11.06 -7.72 18.34
CA PHE A 128 11.22 -6.62 17.40
C PHE A 128 10.02 -6.45 16.45
N TYR A 129 9.53 -7.53 15.84
CA TYR A 129 8.45 -7.48 14.86
C TYR A 129 7.04 -7.47 15.45
N ARG A 130 6.84 -7.98 16.67
CA ARG A 130 5.53 -8.13 17.32
C ARG A 130 4.67 -6.85 17.31
N PRO A 131 5.21 -5.64 17.58
CA PRO A 131 4.40 -4.40 17.63
C PRO A 131 3.77 -4.00 16.30
N PHE A 132 4.36 -4.37 15.17
CA PHE A 132 3.95 -3.92 13.84
C PHE A 132 3.75 -5.07 12.84
N THR A 133 3.33 -6.24 13.35
CA THR A 133 2.91 -7.38 12.52
C THR A 133 1.66 -8.03 13.08
N ARG A 134 0.93 -8.74 12.23
CA ARG A 134 -0.27 -9.48 12.62
C ARG A 134 0.07 -10.86 13.18
N TYR A 135 1.21 -11.39 12.82
CA TYR A 135 1.67 -12.69 13.21
C TYR A 135 3.18 -12.79 13.06
N PHE A 136 3.81 -13.45 14.03
CA PHE A 136 5.20 -13.90 13.95
C PHE A 136 5.22 -15.41 14.23
N GLY A 137 5.75 -16.19 13.27
CA GLY A 137 5.84 -17.64 13.40
C GLY A 137 7.26 -18.15 13.21
N SER A 138 7.73 -19.01 14.13
CA SER A 138 9.04 -19.62 14.06
C SER A 138 8.90 -21.13 14.32
N PRO A 139 8.74 -21.97 13.25
CA PRO A 139 8.61 -23.40 13.42
C PRO A 139 9.92 -23.99 13.99
N ARG A 140 9.80 -24.91 14.95
CA ARG A 140 10.92 -25.63 15.54
C ARG A 140 11.13 -27.01 14.97
N ARG A 141 10.11 -27.56 14.31
CA ARG A 141 10.10 -28.92 13.72
C ARG A 141 9.44 -28.88 12.35
N ILE A 142 9.86 -29.76 11.46
CA ILE A 142 9.33 -29.87 10.08
C ILE A 142 7.79 -29.91 10.07
N LYS A 143 7.18 -30.72 10.93
CA LYS A 143 5.73 -30.90 11.01
C LYS A 143 4.93 -29.63 11.40
N GLU A 144 5.59 -28.61 11.92
CA GLU A 144 4.96 -27.35 12.30
C GLU A 144 4.87 -26.36 11.13
N ILE A 145 5.71 -26.53 10.09
CA ILE A 145 5.79 -25.59 8.96
C ILE A 145 4.41 -25.35 8.29
N PRO A 146 3.64 -26.37 7.92
CA PRO A 146 2.34 -26.13 7.27
C PRO A 146 1.38 -25.31 8.14
N ARG A 147 1.34 -25.62 9.46
CA ARG A 147 0.49 -24.88 10.41
C ARG A 147 0.95 -23.43 10.58
N VAL A 148 2.25 -23.16 10.64
CA VAL A 148 2.80 -21.81 10.74
C VAL A 148 2.44 -21.00 9.49
N VAL A 149 2.56 -21.60 8.30
CA VAL A 149 2.16 -20.95 7.04
C VAL A 149 0.65 -20.65 7.03
N GLU A 150 -0.18 -21.61 7.43
CA GLU A 150 -1.63 -21.41 7.51
C GLU A 150 -2.01 -20.28 8.47
N GLN A 151 -1.40 -20.24 9.66
CA GLN A 151 -1.63 -19.19 10.65
C GLN A 151 -1.16 -17.82 10.15
N ALA A 152 0.02 -17.77 9.50
CA ALA A 152 0.55 -16.55 8.90
C ALA A 152 -0.40 -15.98 7.83
N VAL A 153 -0.82 -16.80 6.88
CA VAL A 153 -1.72 -16.36 5.80
C VAL A 153 -3.11 -15.98 6.34
N SER A 154 -3.63 -16.75 7.29
CA SER A 154 -4.89 -16.42 7.95
C SER A 154 -4.82 -15.07 8.69
N ALA A 155 -3.72 -14.80 9.41
CA ALA A 155 -3.53 -13.53 10.11
C ALA A 155 -3.27 -12.36 9.14
N MET A 156 -2.58 -12.63 8.01
CA MET A 156 -2.28 -11.63 6.99
C MET A 156 -3.53 -11.11 6.27
N GLN A 157 -4.52 -11.97 6.04
CA GLN A 157 -5.72 -11.69 5.25
C GLN A 157 -6.99 -11.55 6.09
N GLY A 158 -7.01 -12.13 7.30
CA GLY A 158 -8.18 -12.14 8.18
C GLY A 158 -8.35 -10.85 8.97
N GLY A 159 -9.60 -10.47 9.28
CA GLY A 159 -9.89 -9.23 9.98
C GLY A 159 -9.24 -8.03 9.28
N ARG A 160 -8.59 -7.15 10.06
CA ARG A 160 -7.74 -6.11 9.49
C ARG A 160 -6.49 -6.73 8.85
N PRO A 161 -6.26 -6.64 7.53
CA PRO A 161 -5.06 -7.17 6.88
C PRO A 161 -3.79 -6.51 7.41
N GLY A 162 -2.67 -7.17 7.21
CA GLY A 162 -1.38 -6.57 7.57
C GLY A 162 -0.22 -7.53 7.40
N PRO A 163 1.00 -7.07 7.65
CA PRO A 163 2.20 -7.85 7.47
C PRO A 163 2.31 -8.98 8.49
N VAL A 164 2.96 -10.04 8.06
CA VAL A 164 3.31 -11.20 8.88
C VAL A 164 4.76 -11.60 8.66
N VAL A 165 5.35 -12.24 9.66
CA VAL A 165 6.73 -12.72 9.60
C VAL A 165 6.77 -14.22 9.84
N ILE A 166 7.55 -14.93 9.02
CA ILE A 166 7.96 -16.32 9.25
C ILE A 166 9.46 -16.35 9.39
N GLU A 167 9.94 -16.69 10.57
CA GLU A 167 11.35 -16.94 10.84
C GLU A 167 11.65 -18.42 10.63
N ILE A 168 12.69 -18.75 9.87
CA ILE A 168 13.14 -20.14 9.67
C ILE A 168 14.59 -20.31 10.12
N ALA A 169 14.82 -21.24 11.08
CA ALA A 169 16.15 -21.58 11.53
C ALA A 169 16.95 -22.28 10.41
N PRO A 170 18.24 -21.93 10.17
CA PRO A 170 19.06 -22.49 9.10
C PRO A 170 19.18 -24.02 9.18
N ASP A 171 19.43 -24.55 10.38
CA ASP A 171 19.56 -25.99 10.64
C ASP A 171 18.24 -26.75 10.43
N LEU A 172 17.08 -26.10 10.67
CA LEU A 172 15.78 -26.68 10.32
C LEU A 172 15.55 -26.62 8.81
N ALA A 173 15.81 -25.46 8.18
CA ALA A 173 15.60 -25.25 6.74
C ALA A 173 16.35 -26.29 5.90
N ALA A 174 17.59 -26.63 6.28
CA ALA A 174 18.44 -27.61 5.62
C ALA A 174 18.07 -29.06 5.95
N GLN A 175 17.19 -29.32 6.92
CA GLN A 175 16.86 -30.67 7.37
C GLN A 175 16.10 -31.43 6.28
N PRO A 176 16.56 -32.66 5.86
CA PRO A 176 15.85 -33.48 4.90
C PRO A 176 14.45 -33.87 5.37
N LEU A 177 13.49 -33.90 4.45
CA LEU A 177 12.13 -34.37 4.74
C LEU A 177 12.15 -35.88 5.03
N PRO A 178 11.36 -36.37 6.00
CA PRO A 178 11.13 -37.80 6.19
C PRO A 178 10.56 -38.46 4.93
N ALA A 179 10.94 -39.72 4.65
CA ALA A 179 10.51 -40.43 3.45
C ALA A 179 8.98 -40.53 3.27
N ASN A 180 8.25 -40.56 4.36
CA ASN A 180 6.78 -40.67 4.39
C ASN A 180 6.08 -39.32 4.70
N PHE A 181 6.73 -38.20 4.41
CA PHE A 181 6.11 -36.90 4.63
C PHE A 181 5.02 -36.68 3.58
N GLU A 182 3.75 -36.88 3.97
CA GLU A 182 2.62 -36.59 3.09
C GLU A 182 2.63 -35.13 2.70
N LYS A 183 2.36 -34.85 1.41
CA LYS A 183 2.16 -33.48 0.91
C LYS A 183 0.99 -32.83 1.63
N LEU A 184 1.26 -32.18 2.75
CA LEU A 184 0.30 -31.28 3.41
C LEU A 184 0.17 -30.02 2.59
N SER A 185 -0.69 -30.06 1.59
CA SER A 185 -0.81 -28.97 0.61
C SER A 185 -2.23 -28.43 0.46
N ARG A 186 -3.08 -28.63 1.43
CA ARG A 186 -4.43 -28.03 1.37
C ARG A 186 -4.57 -26.93 2.40
N VAL A 187 -4.50 -25.71 1.93
CA VAL A 187 -4.83 -24.56 2.76
C VAL A 187 -6.27 -24.17 2.50
N LEU A 188 -7.00 -24.03 3.57
CA LEU A 188 -8.37 -23.55 3.51
C LEU A 188 -8.36 -22.04 3.30
N PRO A 189 -9.17 -21.51 2.38
CA PRO A 189 -9.31 -20.06 2.25
C PRO A 189 -9.74 -19.46 3.59
N PRO A 190 -9.34 -18.21 3.90
CA PRO A 190 -9.76 -17.54 5.11
C PRO A 190 -11.28 -17.53 5.19
N ARG A 191 -11.84 -17.90 6.34
CA ARG A 191 -13.27 -17.89 6.56
C ARG A 191 -13.77 -16.45 6.58
N ARG A 192 -14.82 -16.18 5.81
CA ARG A 192 -15.56 -14.92 5.92
C ARG A 192 -16.18 -14.86 7.33
N GLN A 193 -16.03 -13.71 7.98
CA GLN A 193 -16.63 -13.51 9.30
C GLN A 193 -18.14 -13.30 9.15
N PRO A 194 -18.98 -13.99 9.95
CA PRO A 194 -20.41 -13.79 9.91
C PRO A 194 -20.77 -12.38 10.37
N VAL A 195 -21.81 -11.82 9.77
CA VAL A 195 -22.38 -10.52 10.16
C VAL A 195 -23.47 -10.77 11.20
N ASN A 196 -23.51 -9.97 12.27
CA ASN A 196 -24.57 -10.06 13.28
C ASN A 196 -25.88 -9.48 12.72
N PRO A 197 -26.97 -10.28 12.61
CA PRO A 197 -28.23 -9.81 12.02
C PRO A 197 -28.90 -8.67 12.81
N LEU A 198 -28.73 -8.63 14.13
CA LEU A 198 -29.31 -7.58 14.97
C LEU A 198 -28.59 -6.23 14.78
N GLU A 199 -27.24 -6.24 14.70
CA GLU A 199 -26.46 -5.04 14.39
C GLU A 199 -26.79 -4.53 12.99
N LEU A 200 -26.89 -5.45 12.03
CA LEU A 200 -27.24 -5.13 10.66
C LEU A 200 -28.64 -4.51 10.54
N GLY A 201 -29.64 -5.08 11.22
CA GLY A 201 -30.99 -4.52 11.24
C GLY A 201 -31.05 -3.09 11.74
N LYS A 202 -30.39 -2.81 12.88
CA LYS A 202 -30.29 -1.46 13.44
C LYS A 202 -29.55 -0.48 12.50
N ALA A 203 -28.51 -0.96 11.83
CA ALA A 203 -27.78 -0.15 10.85
C ALA A 203 -28.67 0.22 9.65
N ILE A 204 -29.47 -0.72 9.14
CA ILE A 204 -30.44 -0.48 8.06
C ILE A 204 -31.50 0.54 8.48
N GLU A 205 -32.06 0.41 9.68
CA GLU A 205 -33.01 1.39 10.23
C GLU A 205 -32.38 2.79 10.32
N SER A 206 -31.15 2.89 10.85
CA SER A 206 -30.42 4.14 10.92
C SER A 206 -30.18 4.75 9.54
N ILE A 207 -29.73 3.95 8.57
CA ILE A 207 -29.46 4.40 7.20
C ILE A 207 -30.76 4.85 6.51
N HIS A 208 -31.85 4.09 6.67
CA HIS A 208 -33.13 4.43 6.07
C HIS A 208 -33.69 5.76 6.56
N SER A 209 -33.39 6.17 7.79
CA SER A 209 -33.85 7.41 8.39
C SER A 209 -33.09 8.66 7.92
N LEU A 210 -31.97 8.50 7.21
CA LEU A 210 -31.14 9.63 6.75
C LEU A 210 -31.73 10.28 5.50
N ALA A 211 -31.80 11.60 5.51
CA ALA A 211 -32.20 12.41 4.35
C ALA A 211 -31.00 12.87 3.51
N ARG A 212 -29.85 13.12 4.19
CA ARG A 212 -28.61 13.65 3.56
C ARG A 212 -27.40 12.82 4.00
N PRO A 213 -27.34 11.53 3.64
CA PRO A 213 -26.21 10.68 3.98
C PRO A 213 -24.96 11.00 3.15
N VAL A 214 -23.78 10.75 3.72
CA VAL A 214 -22.49 10.71 3.03
C VAL A 214 -21.90 9.32 3.17
N VAL A 215 -21.33 8.77 2.09
CA VAL A 215 -20.65 7.47 2.12
C VAL A 215 -19.14 7.68 2.09
N TRP A 216 -18.45 7.22 3.14
CA TRP A 216 -16.98 7.19 3.19
C TRP A 216 -16.47 5.80 2.83
N ILE A 217 -15.87 5.66 1.65
CA ILE A 217 -15.32 4.39 1.17
C ILE A 217 -13.87 4.24 1.59
N GLY A 218 -13.56 3.11 2.23
CA GLY A 218 -12.22 2.70 2.60
C GLY A 218 -11.66 1.57 1.73
N ALA A 219 -10.37 1.30 1.90
CA ALA A 219 -9.66 0.26 1.17
C ALA A 219 -10.23 -1.15 1.42
N ASP A 220 -10.92 -1.35 2.53
CA ASP A 220 -11.46 -2.65 2.89
C ASP A 220 -12.61 -3.09 1.97
N CYS A 221 -13.30 -2.15 1.32
CA CYS A 221 -14.27 -2.46 0.26
C CYS A 221 -13.63 -3.25 -0.89
N ALA A 222 -12.44 -2.81 -1.37
CA ALA A 222 -11.72 -3.52 -2.41
C ALA A 222 -11.18 -4.87 -1.92
N ALA A 223 -10.60 -4.90 -0.71
CA ALA A 223 -10.04 -6.10 -0.11
C ALA A 223 -11.08 -7.18 0.21
N SER A 224 -12.34 -6.79 0.44
CA SER A 224 -13.48 -7.68 0.74
C SER A 224 -14.32 -8.04 -0.48
N GLY A 225 -14.01 -7.47 -1.67
CA GLY A 225 -14.85 -7.63 -2.86
C GLY A 225 -16.20 -6.90 -2.78
N ALA A 226 -16.29 -5.87 -1.93
CA ALA A 226 -17.53 -5.13 -1.65
C ALA A 226 -17.72 -3.85 -2.48
N VAL A 227 -16.87 -3.61 -3.48
CA VAL A 227 -16.87 -2.36 -4.27
C VAL A 227 -18.19 -2.13 -4.96
N GLU A 228 -18.73 -3.16 -5.61
CA GLU A 228 -20.00 -3.07 -6.33
C GLU A 228 -21.19 -2.80 -5.40
N SER A 229 -21.26 -3.50 -4.25
CA SER A 229 -22.33 -3.27 -3.26
C SER A 229 -22.20 -1.88 -2.61
N ALA A 230 -20.98 -1.38 -2.41
CA ALA A 230 -20.75 -0.02 -1.91
C ALA A 230 -21.19 1.04 -2.93
N ARG A 231 -20.93 0.82 -4.23
CA ARG A 231 -21.42 1.67 -5.32
C ARG A 231 -22.94 1.71 -5.35
N GLN A 232 -23.59 0.52 -5.36
CA GLN A 232 -25.05 0.41 -5.39
C GLN A 232 -25.70 1.09 -4.18
N LEU A 233 -25.10 0.94 -2.98
CA LEU A 233 -25.58 1.61 -1.78
C LEU A 233 -25.54 3.13 -1.93
N ALA A 234 -24.40 3.69 -2.36
CA ALA A 234 -24.25 5.12 -2.55
C ALA A 234 -25.21 5.68 -3.60
N GLU A 235 -25.40 4.97 -4.72
CA GLU A 235 -26.35 5.33 -5.77
C GLU A 235 -27.80 5.29 -5.29
N LEU A 236 -28.19 4.25 -4.54
CA LEU A 236 -29.52 4.08 -3.97
C LEU A 236 -29.85 5.21 -2.97
N LEU A 237 -28.85 5.62 -2.19
CA LEU A 237 -29.00 6.71 -1.23
C LEU A 237 -28.87 8.11 -1.84
N GLY A 238 -28.46 8.22 -3.11
CA GLY A 238 -28.11 9.50 -3.72
C GLY A 238 -26.95 10.22 -3.01
N ALA A 239 -26.10 9.48 -2.29
CA ALA A 239 -25.14 10.01 -1.36
C ALA A 239 -23.84 10.48 -2.04
N PRO A 240 -23.28 11.65 -1.67
CA PRO A 240 -21.89 11.98 -1.99
C PRO A 240 -20.94 10.92 -1.45
N ILE A 241 -19.93 10.59 -2.27
CA ILE A 241 -18.91 9.59 -1.92
C ILE A 241 -17.60 10.30 -1.62
N ILE A 242 -17.03 10.02 -0.46
CA ILE A 242 -15.74 10.52 -0.02
C ILE A 242 -14.77 9.38 0.26
N TYR A 243 -13.48 9.68 0.26
CA TYR A 243 -12.44 8.71 0.58
C TYR A 243 -11.27 9.33 1.37
N GLY A 244 -10.66 8.53 2.24
CA GLY A 244 -9.34 8.78 2.80
C GLY A 244 -8.24 8.33 1.83
N ARG A 245 -6.98 8.49 2.21
CA ARG A 245 -5.83 8.15 1.36
C ARG A 245 -5.90 6.73 0.80
N ARG A 246 -6.21 5.75 1.65
CA ARG A 246 -6.29 4.34 1.26
C ARG A 246 -7.56 3.97 0.49
N GLY A 247 -8.58 4.81 0.56
CA GLY A 247 -9.84 4.62 -0.18
C GLY A 247 -9.83 5.18 -1.60
N LYS A 248 -8.80 5.98 -1.96
CA LYS A 248 -8.70 6.55 -3.30
C LYS A 248 -8.61 5.47 -4.37
N GLY A 249 -9.48 5.59 -5.39
CA GLY A 249 -9.56 4.64 -6.50
C GLY A 249 -10.36 3.37 -6.20
N VAL A 250 -10.83 3.13 -4.98
CA VAL A 250 -11.73 2.00 -4.68
C VAL A 250 -13.00 2.11 -5.53
N LEU A 251 -13.55 3.32 -5.68
CA LEU A 251 -14.40 3.69 -6.80
C LEU A 251 -13.64 4.65 -7.71
N SER A 252 -13.93 4.58 -9.02
CA SER A 252 -13.37 5.51 -9.98
C SER A 252 -13.68 6.95 -9.60
N ASP A 253 -12.69 7.84 -9.71
CA ASP A 253 -12.90 9.28 -9.57
C ASP A 253 -13.80 9.87 -10.67
N ASP A 254 -14.14 9.10 -11.71
CA ASP A 254 -15.09 9.51 -12.76
C ASP A 254 -16.55 9.22 -12.37
N HIS A 255 -16.81 8.54 -11.24
CA HIS A 255 -18.17 8.28 -10.76
C HIS A 255 -18.81 9.60 -10.28
N PRO A 256 -20.02 9.98 -10.78
CA PRO A 256 -20.59 11.32 -10.62
C PRO A 256 -20.93 11.72 -9.18
N GLN A 257 -20.99 10.77 -8.23
CA GLN A 257 -21.20 11.06 -6.81
C GLN A 257 -19.89 11.09 -6.00
N VAL A 258 -18.73 10.79 -6.61
CA VAL A 258 -17.43 10.91 -5.92
C VAL A 258 -17.05 12.38 -5.86
N ILE A 259 -16.99 12.92 -4.64
CA ILE A 259 -16.61 14.31 -4.39
C ILE A 259 -15.18 14.45 -3.83
N GLY A 260 -14.49 13.33 -3.60
CA GLY A 260 -13.05 13.26 -3.43
C GLY A 260 -12.54 13.09 -2.01
N PHE A 261 -11.37 13.65 -1.77
CA PHE A 261 -10.52 13.39 -0.62
C PHE A 261 -11.00 14.12 0.66
N THR A 262 -11.05 13.44 1.80
CA THR A 262 -11.54 13.94 3.10
C THR A 262 -10.89 15.23 3.58
N ARG A 263 -9.67 15.53 3.12
CA ARG A 263 -8.99 16.78 3.49
C ARG A 263 -9.37 17.98 2.62
N SER A 264 -10.13 17.80 1.55
CA SER A 264 -10.58 18.91 0.71
C SER A 264 -11.68 19.73 1.41
N GLN A 265 -11.69 21.04 1.19
CA GLN A 265 -12.66 21.94 1.79
C GLN A 265 -14.10 21.59 1.37
N ARG A 266 -14.32 21.20 0.10
CA ARG A 266 -15.64 20.77 -0.40
C ARG A 266 -16.21 19.59 0.40
N VAL A 267 -15.37 18.63 0.79
CA VAL A 267 -15.81 17.50 1.64
C VAL A 267 -16.18 17.98 3.04
N ALA A 268 -15.42 18.91 3.63
CA ALA A 268 -15.77 19.45 4.94
C ALA A 268 -17.12 20.21 4.91
N GLN A 269 -17.41 20.92 3.83
CA GLN A 269 -18.70 21.60 3.65
C GLN A 269 -19.85 20.61 3.55
N VAL A 270 -19.71 19.57 2.73
CA VAL A 270 -20.73 18.52 2.58
C VAL A 270 -20.98 17.79 3.89
N LEU A 271 -19.92 17.44 4.64
CA LEU A 271 -20.07 16.77 5.95
C LEU A 271 -20.79 17.67 6.99
N ALA A 272 -20.63 19.00 6.90
CA ALA A 272 -21.34 19.93 7.78
C ALA A 272 -22.84 20.04 7.47
N GLU A 273 -23.28 19.75 6.25
CA GLU A 273 -24.67 19.75 5.81
C GLU A 273 -25.35 18.38 5.95
N ALA A 274 -24.55 17.32 6.07
CA ALA A 274 -25.03 15.95 6.16
C ALA A 274 -25.66 15.63 7.52
N ASP A 275 -26.68 14.76 7.52
CA ASP A 275 -27.30 14.23 8.74
C ASP A 275 -26.71 12.88 9.16
N GLY A 276 -26.00 12.19 8.25
CA GLY A 276 -25.37 10.92 8.55
C GLY A 276 -24.14 10.59 7.71
N LEU A 277 -23.22 9.82 8.31
CA LEU A 277 -22.04 9.27 7.67
C LEU A 277 -22.12 7.75 7.70
N ILE A 278 -21.95 7.12 6.54
CA ILE A 278 -21.85 5.67 6.39
C ILE A 278 -20.42 5.34 6.02
N SER A 279 -19.67 4.79 6.98
CA SER A 279 -18.26 4.42 6.80
C SER A 279 -18.17 2.95 6.39
N LEU A 280 -17.60 2.68 5.23
CA LEU A 280 -17.50 1.35 4.62
C LEU A 280 -16.05 0.89 4.60
N GLY A 281 -15.59 0.22 5.66
CA GLY A 281 -14.21 -0.26 5.77
C GLY A 281 -13.17 0.85 5.72
N ALA A 282 -13.55 2.05 6.18
CA ALA A 282 -12.67 3.20 6.27
C ALA A 282 -12.21 3.39 7.72
N ARG A 283 -10.92 3.71 7.88
CA ARG A 283 -10.33 4.03 9.18
C ARG A 283 -10.32 5.54 9.41
N PHE A 284 -10.67 5.96 10.62
CA PHE A 284 -10.62 7.36 10.99
C PHE A 284 -9.21 7.77 11.44
N THR A 285 -8.24 7.64 10.53
CA THR A 285 -6.83 7.91 10.83
C THR A 285 -6.59 9.41 11.08
N GLN A 286 -5.51 9.71 11.81
CA GLN A 286 -5.10 11.10 12.08
C GLN A 286 -5.05 11.94 10.81
N ILE A 287 -4.45 11.40 9.74
CA ILE A 287 -4.29 12.13 8.48
C ILE A 287 -5.64 12.34 7.79
N ASP A 288 -6.45 11.29 7.67
CA ASP A 288 -7.71 11.36 6.95
C ASP A 288 -8.78 12.19 7.69
N THR A 289 -8.63 12.35 9.01
CA THR A 289 -9.53 13.14 9.85
C THR A 289 -8.97 14.52 10.24
N ARG A 290 -7.95 15.02 9.53
CA ARG A 290 -7.34 16.33 9.81
C ARG A 290 -6.92 16.46 11.28
N ASN A 291 -6.03 15.58 11.75
CA ASN A 291 -5.60 15.50 13.15
C ASN A 291 -6.79 15.32 14.14
N TYR A 292 -7.78 14.53 13.72
CA TYR A 292 -9.03 14.27 14.46
C TYR A 292 -9.96 15.50 14.61
N GLU A 293 -9.73 16.58 13.86
CA GLU A 293 -10.55 17.81 13.88
C GLU A 293 -11.71 17.79 12.87
N LEU A 294 -11.71 16.83 11.93
CA LEU A 294 -12.80 16.70 10.96
C LEU A 294 -14.13 16.45 11.68
N LYS A 295 -15.05 17.39 11.51
CA LYS A 295 -16.40 17.27 12.07
C LYS A 295 -17.20 16.25 11.27
N LEU A 296 -17.72 15.25 11.97
CA LEU A 296 -18.58 14.22 11.40
C LEU A 296 -20.06 14.57 11.65
N PRO A 297 -20.98 14.11 10.80
CA PRO A 297 -22.42 14.22 11.03
C PRO A 297 -22.86 13.55 12.34
N PRO A 298 -24.05 13.92 12.87
CA PRO A 298 -24.52 13.41 14.15
C PRO A 298 -24.78 11.89 14.18
N VAL A 299 -25.16 11.31 13.05
CA VAL A 299 -25.34 9.85 12.92
C VAL A 299 -24.15 9.27 12.17
N VAL A 300 -23.46 8.31 12.79
CA VAL A 300 -22.34 7.58 12.18
C VAL A 300 -22.64 6.09 12.21
N VAL A 301 -22.75 5.49 11.02
CA VAL A 301 -22.89 4.03 10.85
C VAL A 301 -21.58 3.50 10.28
N GLN A 302 -20.90 2.62 11.03
CA GLN A 302 -19.61 2.09 10.63
C GLN A 302 -19.68 0.59 10.34
N PHE A 303 -19.25 0.20 9.15
CA PHE A 303 -19.04 -1.19 8.74
C PHE A 303 -17.54 -1.48 8.67
N ASP A 304 -17.10 -2.50 9.38
CA ASP A 304 -15.72 -2.96 9.32
C ASP A 304 -15.62 -4.47 9.55
N ARG A 305 -14.68 -5.14 8.94
CA ARG A 305 -14.48 -6.57 9.19
C ARG A 305 -13.68 -6.86 10.47
N ASP A 306 -13.07 -5.83 11.08
CA ASP A 306 -12.42 -5.95 12.39
C ASP A 306 -13.25 -5.22 13.44
N SER A 307 -13.92 -5.96 14.32
CA SER A 307 -14.74 -5.38 15.39
C SER A 307 -14.00 -4.40 16.29
N ARG A 308 -12.67 -4.47 16.34
CA ARG A 308 -11.82 -3.56 17.12
C ARG A 308 -11.70 -2.16 16.51
N GLU A 309 -11.99 -2.00 15.22
CA GLU A 309 -12.00 -0.70 14.55
C GLU A 309 -13.34 0.04 14.76
N ILE A 310 -14.41 -0.68 15.12
CA ILE A 310 -15.73 -0.08 15.36
C ILE A 310 -15.68 0.82 16.60
N GLY A 311 -15.87 2.13 16.38
CA GLY A 311 -15.88 3.12 17.46
C GLY A 311 -14.53 3.34 18.16
N ALA A 312 -13.42 2.81 17.61
CA ALA A 312 -12.09 2.86 18.25
C ALA A 312 -11.57 4.29 18.45
N ASP A 313 -11.70 5.13 17.41
CA ASP A 313 -11.15 6.49 17.41
C ASP A 313 -12.24 7.56 17.55
N ARG A 314 -13.48 7.23 17.20
CA ARG A 314 -14.63 8.12 17.21
C ARG A 314 -15.89 7.38 17.65
N PRO A 315 -16.77 8.00 18.45
CA PRO A 315 -18.08 7.41 18.76
C PRO A 315 -18.87 7.16 17.48
N VAL A 316 -19.53 6.01 17.40
CA VAL A 316 -20.45 5.64 16.32
C VAL A 316 -21.85 5.41 16.85
N THR A 317 -22.86 5.76 16.07
CA THR A 317 -24.25 5.52 16.42
C THR A 317 -24.58 4.03 16.31
N GLN A 318 -24.07 3.40 15.24
CA GLN A 318 -24.25 1.98 14.99
C GLN A 318 -22.98 1.40 14.34
N GLY A 319 -22.51 0.27 14.86
CA GLY A 319 -21.42 -0.51 14.28
C GLY A 319 -21.91 -1.86 13.78
N VAL A 320 -21.36 -2.31 12.65
CA VAL A 320 -21.57 -3.63 12.08
C VAL A 320 -20.24 -4.27 11.77
N SER A 321 -19.93 -5.37 12.46
CA SER A 321 -18.71 -6.12 12.21
C SER A 321 -18.98 -7.39 11.40
N GLY A 322 -18.05 -7.74 10.50
CA GLY A 322 -18.13 -8.96 9.69
C GLY A 322 -17.74 -8.75 8.22
N ASP A 323 -18.07 -9.73 7.39
CA ASP A 323 -17.79 -9.69 5.95
C ASP A 323 -18.52 -8.52 5.28
N LEU A 324 -17.77 -7.59 4.75
CA LEU A 324 -18.30 -6.33 4.24
C LEU A 324 -19.19 -6.52 3.00
N SER A 325 -18.80 -7.45 2.09
CA SER A 325 -19.61 -7.77 0.90
C SER A 325 -20.99 -8.29 1.31
N THR A 326 -21.00 -9.28 2.21
CA THR A 326 -22.25 -9.88 2.73
C THR A 326 -23.13 -8.84 3.43
N ALA A 327 -22.51 -7.96 4.23
CA ALA A 327 -23.25 -6.90 4.94
C ALA A 327 -23.88 -5.91 3.97
N LEU A 328 -23.12 -5.38 3.02
CA LEU A 328 -23.60 -4.35 2.09
C LEU A 328 -24.63 -4.90 1.10
N GLU A 329 -24.46 -6.13 0.61
CA GLU A 329 -25.48 -6.80 -0.22
C GLU A 329 -26.83 -6.92 0.51
N ALA A 330 -26.78 -7.23 1.82
CA ALA A 330 -28.00 -7.33 2.62
C ALA A 330 -28.63 -5.94 2.87
N VAL A 331 -27.80 -4.91 3.13
CA VAL A 331 -28.28 -3.52 3.28
C VAL A 331 -28.97 -3.03 1.99
N VAL A 332 -28.32 -3.18 0.84
CA VAL A 332 -28.87 -2.77 -0.46
C VAL A 332 -30.20 -3.48 -0.73
N ARG A 333 -30.22 -4.81 -0.59
CA ARG A 333 -31.42 -5.62 -0.80
C ARG A 333 -32.58 -5.16 0.09
N GLU A 334 -32.31 -4.89 1.37
CA GLU A 334 -33.36 -4.51 2.31
C GLU A 334 -33.86 -3.09 2.05
N LEU A 335 -32.99 -2.12 1.77
CA LEU A 335 -33.40 -0.75 1.41
C LEU A 335 -34.27 -0.72 0.15
N VAL A 336 -33.96 -1.55 -0.85
CA VAL A 336 -34.80 -1.73 -2.05
C VAL A 336 -36.16 -2.35 -1.65
N ARG A 337 -36.17 -3.38 -0.80
CA ARG A 337 -37.39 -4.05 -0.36
C ARG A 337 -38.35 -3.12 0.38
N ILE A 338 -37.83 -2.23 1.22
CA ILE A 338 -38.65 -1.26 1.99
C ILE A 338 -38.99 0.00 1.20
N GLY A 339 -38.51 0.10 -0.05
CA GLY A 339 -38.81 1.22 -0.93
C GLY A 339 -38.13 2.53 -0.52
N HIS A 340 -36.84 2.47 -0.10
CA HIS A 340 -36.08 3.68 0.23
C HIS A 340 -36.02 4.63 -0.97
N VAL A 341 -36.29 5.91 -0.74
CA VAL A 341 -36.23 6.97 -1.75
C VAL A 341 -35.22 8.02 -1.31
N ALA A 342 -34.20 8.22 -2.14
CA ALA A 342 -33.19 9.25 -1.91
C ALA A 342 -33.75 10.67 -2.13
N ASP A 343 -33.19 11.66 -1.43
CA ASP A 343 -33.43 13.07 -1.74
C ASP A 343 -32.78 13.43 -3.10
N PRO A 344 -33.58 13.77 -4.13
CA PRO A 344 -33.03 14.12 -5.45
C PRO A 344 -32.20 15.41 -5.42
N GLY A 345 -32.48 16.34 -4.48
CA GLY A 345 -31.71 17.57 -4.30
C GLY A 345 -30.30 17.27 -3.79
N TRP A 346 -30.18 16.35 -2.82
CA TRP A 346 -28.89 15.92 -2.28
C TRP A 346 -28.02 15.22 -3.33
N LYS A 347 -28.63 14.34 -4.11
CA LYS A 347 -27.95 13.69 -5.24
C LYS A 347 -27.47 14.70 -6.29
N LEU A 348 -28.30 15.67 -6.65
CA LEU A 348 -27.93 16.72 -7.61
C LEU A 348 -26.77 17.55 -7.09
N GLN A 349 -26.78 17.91 -5.80
CA GLN A 349 -25.67 18.63 -5.16
C GLN A 349 -24.35 17.84 -5.25
N ALA A 350 -24.38 16.52 -4.99
CA ALA A 350 -23.20 15.67 -5.12
C ALA A 350 -22.61 15.72 -6.55
N VAL A 351 -23.46 15.62 -7.58
CA VAL A 351 -23.04 15.70 -8.99
C VAL A 351 -22.46 17.07 -9.33
N GLN A 352 -23.08 18.16 -8.88
CA GLN A 352 -22.56 19.52 -9.11
C GLN A 352 -21.19 19.75 -8.46
N ILE A 353 -20.99 19.22 -7.25
CA ILE A 353 -19.69 19.30 -6.57
C ILE A 353 -18.65 18.46 -7.32
N HIS A 354 -19.01 17.27 -7.78
CA HIS A 354 -18.16 16.41 -8.61
C HIS A 354 -17.71 17.17 -9.88
N ASP A 355 -18.67 17.71 -10.65
CA ASP A 355 -18.38 18.42 -11.89
C ASP A 355 -17.48 19.63 -11.66
N GLY A 356 -17.74 20.41 -10.61
CA GLY A 356 -16.89 21.53 -10.21
C GLY A 356 -15.47 21.10 -9.83
N TRP A 357 -15.31 19.97 -9.13
CA TRP A 357 -14.00 19.40 -8.81
C TRP A 357 -13.27 18.92 -10.07
N ARG A 358 -13.96 18.22 -10.96
CA ARG A 358 -13.38 17.70 -12.21
C ARG A 358 -13.01 18.80 -13.20
N ALA A 359 -13.66 19.96 -13.11
CA ALA A 359 -13.36 21.13 -13.93
C ALA A 359 -12.16 21.94 -13.44
N LEU A 360 -11.59 21.63 -12.27
CA LEU A 360 -10.38 22.30 -11.78
C LEU A 360 -9.21 22.08 -12.76
N PRO A 361 -8.40 23.12 -13.08
CA PRO A 361 -7.27 22.98 -13.99
C PRO A 361 -6.25 21.97 -13.44
N ASP A 362 -5.68 21.17 -14.33
CA ASP A 362 -4.62 20.22 -13.97
C ASP A 362 -3.43 20.93 -13.27
N LEU A 363 -2.85 20.25 -12.31
CA LEU A 363 -1.53 20.66 -11.80
C LEU A 363 -0.46 20.28 -12.84
N PRO A 364 0.50 21.17 -13.13
CA PRO A 364 1.37 21.03 -14.30
C PRO A 364 1.99 19.64 -14.46
N VAL A 365 2.80 19.18 -13.47
CA VAL A 365 3.48 17.88 -13.55
C VAL A 365 2.49 16.71 -13.54
N LEU A 366 1.49 16.75 -12.66
CA LEU A 366 0.50 15.69 -12.55
C LEU A 366 -0.38 15.59 -13.80
N GLY A 367 -0.70 16.73 -14.42
CA GLY A 367 -1.46 16.79 -15.66
C GLY A 367 -0.71 16.17 -16.83
N GLU A 368 0.59 16.46 -16.98
CA GLU A 368 1.41 15.83 -18.01
C GLU A 368 1.53 14.31 -17.80
N ILE A 369 1.77 13.87 -16.55
CA ILE A 369 1.79 12.43 -16.23
C ILE A 369 0.43 11.80 -16.56
N ARG A 370 -0.68 12.44 -16.19
CA ARG A 370 -2.03 11.91 -16.43
C ARG A 370 -2.33 11.75 -17.92
N ARG A 371 -1.97 12.74 -18.74
CA ARG A 371 -2.17 12.70 -20.20
C ARG A 371 -1.30 11.66 -20.89
N ALA A 372 -0.07 11.48 -20.42
CA ALA A 372 0.87 10.51 -20.98
C ALA A 372 0.58 9.07 -20.55
N LEU A 373 0.03 8.87 -19.35
CA LEU A 373 -0.21 7.55 -18.79
C LEU A 373 -1.40 6.88 -19.47
N PRO A 374 -1.21 5.76 -20.22
CA PRO A 374 -2.30 5.10 -20.92
C PRO A 374 -3.34 4.53 -19.95
N PRO A 375 -4.55 4.19 -20.42
CA PRO A 375 -5.54 3.45 -19.63
C PRO A 375 -4.93 2.21 -18.99
N GLY A 376 -5.21 2.00 -17.70
CA GLY A 376 -4.61 0.92 -16.92
C GLY A 376 -3.16 1.16 -16.48
N GLY A 377 -2.55 2.29 -16.78
CA GLY A 377 -1.22 2.65 -16.27
C GLY A 377 -1.21 2.87 -14.75
N LEU A 378 -0.05 2.74 -14.14
CA LEU A 378 0.19 2.85 -12.69
C LEU A 378 1.05 4.07 -12.38
N LEU A 379 0.66 4.84 -11.36
CA LEU A 379 1.48 5.88 -10.77
C LEU A 379 1.92 5.45 -9.36
N SER A 380 3.21 5.26 -9.16
CA SER A 380 3.82 5.12 -7.84
C SER A 380 4.42 6.45 -7.41
N VAL A 381 4.07 6.92 -6.23
CA VAL A 381 4.45 8.26 -5.77
C VAL A 381 5.26 8.14 -4.49
N ASP A 382 6.42 8.79 -4.49
CA ASP A 382 7.19 9.02 -3.27
C ASP A 382 6.67 10.21 -2.48
N VAL A 383 7.17 10.40 -1.28
CA VAL A 383 6.85 11.53 -0.42
C VAL A 383 7.52 12.79 -0.99
N THR A 384 6.78 13.54 -1.76
CA THR A 384 7.23 14.78 -2.40
C THR A 384 6.12 15.82 -2.39
N SER A 385 6.47 17.10 -2.43
CA SER A 385 5.51 18.21 -2.44
C SER A 385 4.48 18.08 -3.57
N THR A 386 4.92 17.68 -4.77
CA THR A 386 4.03 17.38 -5.90
C THR A 386 3.12 16.17 -5.61
N GLY A 387 3.67 15.13 -4.95
CA GLY A 387 2.97 13.87 -4.67
C GLY A 387 1.82 14.02 -3.67
N TYR A 388 1.89 14.94 -2.73
CA TYR A 388 0.81 15.18 -1.78
C TYR A 388 -0.51 15.57 -2.48
N ASN A 389 -0.43 16.21 -3.62
CA ASN A 389 -1.60 16.62 -4.39
C ASN A 389 -2.27 15.48 -5.15
N CYS A 390 -1.64 14.30 -5.26
CA CYS A 390 -2.21 13.16 -6.00
C CYS A 390 -3.57 12.72 -5.45
N PHE A 391 -3.77 12.81 -4.13
CA PHE A 391 -5.04 12.39 -3.52
C PHE A 391 -6.23 13.23 -3.95
N ASP A 392 -6.03 14.50 -4.23
CA ASP A 392 -7.11 15.42 -4.62
C ASP A 392 -7.09 15.79 -6.11
N ARG A 393 -5.91 15.80 -6.74
CA ARG A 393 -5.72 16.41 -8.05
C ARG A 393 -5.21 15.45 -9.14
N PHE A 394 -5.07 14.15 -8.82
CA PHE A 394 -4.76 13.11 -9.81
C PHE A 394 -5.90 12.10 -9.86
N PRO A 395 -6.81 12.19 -10.82
CA PRO A 395 -7.91 11.25 -10.97
C PRO A 395 -7.42 9.85 -11.30
N VAL A 396 -8.00 8.85 -10.63
CA VAL A 396 -7.69 7.44 -10.86
C VAL A 396 -8.94 6.66 -11.27
N PRO A 397 -8.83 5.77 -12.27
CA PRO A 397 -9.97 5.01 -12.78
C PRO A 397 -10.27 3.76 -11.94
N ASP A 398 -9.29 3.24 -11.18
CA ASP A 398 -9.39 2.00 -10.41
C ASP A 398 -8.53 2.02 -9.15
N ASP A 399 -8.76 1.06 -8.24
CA ASP A 399 -8.16 0.94 -6.90
C ASP A 399 -6.67 0.61 -6.90
N ARG A 400 -6.08 0.28 -8.04
CA ARG A 400 -4.68 -0.16 -8.14
C ARG A 400 -3.85 0.71 -9.07
N SER A 401 -4.39 1.87 -9.43
CA SER A 401 -3.71 2.81 -10.33
C SER A 401 -2.80 3.80 -9.61
N LEU A 402 -2.95 3.97 -8.28
CA LEU A 402 -2.13 4.85 -7.45
C LEU A 402 -1.49 4.08 -6.30
N ILE A 403 -0.16 4.11 -6.20
CA ILE A 403 0.63 3.49 -5.12
C ILE A 403 1.31 4.59 -4.31
N TYR A 404 1.05 4.63 -3.00
CA TYR A 404 1.60 5.63 -2.09
C TYR A 404 1.69 5.07 -0.66
N PRO A 405 2.72 5.43 0.14
CA PRO A 405 2.83 5.06 1.55
C PRO A 405 1.92 5.96 2.39
N CYS A 406 0.62 5.61 2.49
CA CYS A 406 -0.46 6.51 2.88
C CYS A 406 -0.37 7.06 4.30
N HIS A 407 -0.04 6.22 5.29
CA HIS A 407 -0.08 6.61 6.71
C HIS A 407 1.30 6.76 7.34
N SER A 408 2.27 5.91 7.00
CA SER A 408 3.65 6.06 7.48
C SER A 408 4.41 7.16 6.74
N VAL A 409 3.97 7.51 5.55
CA VAL A 409 4.62 8.54 4.71
C VAL A 409 6.12 8.28 4.60
N THR A 410 6.48 7.02 4.27
CA THR A 410 7.85 6.52 4.23
C THR A 410 8.57 7.04 3.00
N LEU A 411 9.59 7.89 3.19
CA LEU A 411 10.45 8.39 2.10
C LEU A 411 11.26 7.25 1.47
N GLY A 412 11.56 7.37 0.18
CA GLY A 412 12.29 6.36 -0.58
C GLY A 412 11.44 5.16 -0.99
N PHE A 413 10.13 5.18 -0.70
CA PHE A 413 9.18 4.12 -1.03
C PHE A 413 8.88 4.06 -2.53
N GLY A 414 8.74 5.21 -3.20
CA GLY A 414 8.13 5.34 -4.52
C GLY A 414 8.81 4.50 -5.60
N PHE A 415 10.14 4.58 -5.72
CA PHE A 415 10.88 3.88 -6.77
C PHE A 415 10.93 2.36 -6.56
N PRO A 416 11.35 1.81 -5.42
CA PRO A 416 11.29 0.37 -5.20
C PRO A 416 9.86 -0.20 -5.33
N ALA A 417 8.84 0.49 -4.82
CA ALA A 417 7.45 0.06 -4.97
C ALA A 417 6.99 0.04 -6.43
N ALA A 418 7.44 1.02 -7.25
CA ALA A 418 7.20 1.02 -8.70
C ALA A 418 7.82 -0.20 -9.39
N LEU A 419 9.04 -0.59 -9.00
CA LEU A 419 9.68 -1.81 -9.52
C LEU A 419 8.83 -3.05 -9.18
N GLY A 420 8.40 -3.18 -7.92
CA GLY A 420 7.52 -4.27 -7.51
C GLY A 420 6.19 -4.28 -8.26
N ALA A 421 5.60 -3.12 -8.49
CA ALA A 421 4.36 -2.97 -9.27
C ALA A 421 4.55 -3.39 -10.74
N LYS A 422 5.67 -3.02 -11.36
CA LYS A 422 5.99 -3.41 -12.73
C LYS A 422 6.21 -4.91 -12.86
N VAL A 423 6.88 -5.53 -11.89
CA VAL A 423 7.01 -7.00 -11.79
C VAL A 423 5.64 -7.67 -11.67
N ALA A 424 4.76 -7.11 -10.85
CA ALA A 424 3.40 -7.64 -10.67
C ALA A 424 2.55 -7.53 -11.94
N CYS A 425 2.70 -6.44 -12.69
CA CYS A 425 1.87 -6.08 -13.83
C CYS A 425 2.74 -5.72 -15.04
N PRO A 426 3.46 -6.70 -15.66
CA PRO A 426 4.46 -6.42 -16.68
C PRO A 426 3.90 -5.72 -17.93
N GLY A 427 2.63 -5.97 -18.25
CA GLY A 427 1.94 -5.33 -19.38
C GLY A 427 1.44 -3.89 -19.12
N ARG A 428 1.44 -3.42 -17.85
CA ARG A 428 1.00 -2.07 -17.49
C ARG A 428 2.18 -1.09 -17.52
N PRO A 429 2.07 0.09 -18.13
CA PRO A 429 3.02 1.18 -17.93
C PRO A 429 3.06 1.60 -16.47
N VAL A 430 4.25 1.85 -15.94
CA VAL A 430 4.45 2.31 -14.56
C VAL A 430 5.30 3.56 -14.56
N VAL A 431 4.77 4.63 -13.98
CA VAL A 431 5.50 5.86 -13.67
C VAL A 431 5.80 5.89 -12.18
N CYS A 432 7.03 6.23 -11.83
CA CYS A 432 7.41 6.63 -10.49
C CYS A 432 7.56 8.16 -10.46
N LEU A 433 6.87 8.84 -9.55
CA LEU A 433 7.08 10.26 -9.27
C LEU A 433 7.79 10.39 -7.93
N ALA A 434 9.01 10.88 -7.93
CA ALA A 434 9.82 11.03 -6.74
C ALA A 434 10.48 12.42 -6.68
N GLY A 435 10.71 12.92 -5.47
CA GLY A 435 11.63 14.03 -5.25
C GLY A 435 13.08 13.51 -5.24
N ASP A 436 14.03 14.41 -5.43
CA ASP A 436 15.46 14.10 -5.41
C ASP A 436 15.91 13.38 -4.14
N GLY A 437 15.50 13.85 -2.96
CA GLY A 437 15.82 13.22 -1.68
C GLY A 437 15.23 11.81 -1.53
N GLY A 438 13.96 11.62 -1.89
CA GLY A 438 13.30 10.31 -1.83
C GLY A 438 13.91 9.33 -2.84
N PHE A 439 14.18 9.77 -4.06
CA PHE A 439 14.80 8.92 -5.08
C PHE A 439 16.19 8.43 -4.65
N LEU A 440 17.02 9.29 -4.05
CA LEU A 440 18.36 8.92 -3.57
C LEU A 440 18.34 7.80 -2.52
N MET A 441 17.28 7.69 -1.69
CA MET A 441 17.16 6.64 -0.70
C MET A 441 16.96 5.24 -1.31
N GLY A 442 16.49 5.16 -2.57
CA GLY A 442 16.28 3.90 -3.29
C GLY A 442 17.03 3.78 -4.61
N ALA A 443 17.87 4.75 -4.97
CA ALA A 443 18.53 4.84 -6.28
C ALA A 443 19.42 3.62 -6.62
N MET A 444 19.96 2.94 -5.62
CA MET A 444 20.77 1.72 -5.82
C MET A 444 19.97 0.60 -6.48
N GLU A 445 18.66 0.60 -6.37
CA GLU A 445 17.79 -0.38 -7.04
C GLU A 445 17.67 -0.18 -8.56
N LEU A 446 18.30 0.87 -9.10
CA LEU A 446 18.57 0.95 -10.55
C LEU A 446 19.35 -0.27 -11.04
N ALA A 447 20.28 -0.81 -10.21
CA ALA A 447 21.00 -2.04 -10.54
C ALA A 447 20.02 -3.23 -10.65
N THR A 448 19.10 -3.39 -9.71
CA THR A 448 18.05 -4.41 -9.77
C THR A 448 17.15 -4.23 -11.00
N ALA A 449 16.75 -2.99 -11.28
CA ALA A 449 15.88 -2.69 -12.43
C ALA A 449 16.56 -2.98 -13.78
N VAL A 450 17.84 -2.68 -13.91
CA VAL A 450 18.63 -2.97 -15.12
C VAL A 450 18.85 -4.48 -15.27
N GLU A 451 19.28 -5.17 -14.19
CA GLU A 451 19.54 -6.61 -14.20
C GLU A 451 18.32 -7.42 -14.64
N HIS A 452 17.15 -7.04 -14.13
CA HIS A 452 15.90 -7.76 -14.41
C HIS A 452 15.03 -7.10 -15.49
N GLN A 453 15.54 -6.10 -16.21
CA GLN A 453 14.84 -5.39 -17.28
C GLN A 453 13.45 -4.89 -16.85
N ILE A 454 13.38 -4.27 -15.67
CA ILE A 454 12.12 -3.76 -15.10
C ILE A 454 11.87 -2.34 -15.63
N GLY A 455 11.06 -2.23 -16.68
CA GLY A 455 10.76 -0.99 -17.39
C GLY A 455 9.84 -0.05 -16.60
N VAL A 456 10.38 0.67 -15.63
CA VAL A 456 9.73 1.77 -14.91
C VAL A 456 10.27 3.10 -15.42
N VAL A 457 9.38 4.08 -15.65
CA VAL A 457 9.77 5.44 -15.97
C VAL A 457 9.70 6.29 -14.71
N THR A 458 10.85 6.73 -14.22
CA THR A 458 10.96 7.53 -12.99
C THR A 458 11.14 8.99 -13.33
N VAL A 459 10.23 9.84 -12.86
CA VAL A 459 10.35 11.31 -12.92
C VAL A 459 10.89 11.77 -11.57
N VAL A 460 12.11 12.32 -11.59
CA VAL A 460 12.76 12.88 -10.41
C VAL A 460 12.57 14.39 -10.43
N VAL A 461 11.67 14.90 -9.59
CA VAL A 461 11.49 16.34 -9.39
C VAL A 461 12.65 16.85 -8.54
N HIS A 462 13.48 17.72 -9.11
CA HIS A 462 14.78 18.08 -8.57
C HIS A 462 14.83 19.57 -8.20
N ASP A 463 14.76 19.87 -6.90
CA ASP A 463 14.85 21.22 -6.35
C ASP A 463 15.99 21.41 -5.32
N ARG A 464 16.77 20.37 -5.06
CA ARG A 464 17.91 20.32 -4.11
C ARG A 464 17.51 20.67 -2.69
N ALA A 465 16.30 20.28 -2.29
CA ALA A 465 15.78 20.63 -0.99
C ALA A 465 14.79 19.60 -0.43
N LEU A 466 14.74 19.51 0.89
CA LEU A 466 13.62 18.96 1.62
C LEU A 466 12.53 20.04 1.75
N THR A 467 11.92 20.39 0.62
CA THR A 467 11.12 21.61 0.44
C THR A 467 9.93 21.70 1.39
N ALA A 468 9.21 20.61 1.63
CA ALA A 468 8.09 20.59 2.59
C ALA A 468 8.58 20.91 4.02
N ILE A 469 9.73 20.35 4.41
CA ILE A 469 10.32 20.58 5.75
C ILE A 469 10.86 22.01 5.86
N ARG A 470 11.50 22.51 4.80
CA ARG A 470 11.96 23.90 4.73
C ARG A 470 10.81 24.88 4.95
N GLY A 471 9.70 24.69 4.25
CA GLY A 471 8.51 25.52 4.41
C GLY A 471 7.95 25.49 5.84
N ALA A 472 7.86 24.29 6.43
CA ALA A 472 7.42 24.15 7.82
C ALA A 472 8.36 24.85 8.83
N GLN A 473 9.68 24.74 8.64
CA GLN A 473 10.66 25.45 9.48
C GLN A 473 10.53 26.98 9.33
N GLN A 474 10.43 27.48 8.09
CA GLN A 474 10.27 28.91 7.82
C GLN A 474 9.05 29.50 8.52
N GLN A 475 7.93 28.79 8.45
CA GLN A 475 6.67 29.22 9.07
C GLN A 475 6.73 29.15 10.59
N ALA A 476 7.18 28.03 11.16
CA ALA A 476 7.18 27.82 12.62
C ALA A 476 8.24 28.65 13.34
N PHE A 477 9.36 29.00 12.67
CA PHE A 477 10.53 29.58 13.31
C PHE A 477 10.99 30.90 12.68
N GLN A 478 10.06 31.72 12.21
CA GLN A 478 10.32 33.09 11.72
C GLN A 478 11.41 33.12 10.61
N GLY A 479 11.35 32.17 9.67
CA GLY A 479 12.27 32.09 8.55
C GLY A 479 13.60 31.36 8.85
N ARG A 480 13.85 30.88 10.07
CA ARG A 480 15.06 30.10 10.37
C ARG A 480 14.91 28.67 9.83
N VAL A 481 15.93 28.23 9.07
CA VAL A 481 15.99 26.89 8.48
C VAL A 481 17.33 26.22 8.77
N ILE A 482 17.33 24.90 8.89
CA ILE A 482 18.53 24.08 9.06
C ILE A 482 18.37 22.76 8.30
N ASP A 483 19.46 22.31 7.68
CA ASP A 483 19.61 20.97 7.05
C ASP A 483 18.50 20.59 6.05
N THR A 484 17.99 21.57 5.32
CA THR A 484 16.95 21.37 4.29
C THR A 484 17.43 21.64 2.88
N THR A 485 18.69 22.08 2.71
CA THR A 485 19.36 22.16 1.41
C THR A 485 20.21 20.93 1.21
N MET A 486 20.08 20.29 0.06
CA MET A 486 20.82 19.07 -0.27
C MET A 486 21.83 19.31 -1.39
N HIS A 487 23.01 18.72 -1.25
CA HIS A 487 23.87 18.48 -2.41
C HIS A 487 23.39 17.20 -3.10
N THR A 488 23.00 17.30 -4.35
CA THR A 488 22.53 16.16 -5.14
C THR A 488 23.54 15.80 -6.23
N PRO A 489 23.67 14.53 -6.61
CA PRO A 489 24.49 14.15 -7.75
C PRO A 489 23.84 14.63 -9.06
N ASP A 490 24.57 14.53 -10.15
CA ASP A 490 24.01 14.51 -11.51
C ASP A 490 23.20 13.21 -11.67
N PHE A 491 21.86 13.31 -11.67
CA PHE A 491 20.96 12.15 -11.76
C PHE A 491 21.08 11.43 -13.10
N ILE A 492 21.44 12.15 -14.17
CA ILE A 492 21.62 11.56 -15.51
C ILE A 492 22.88 10.69 -15.52
N ALA A 493 24.00 11.24 -15.01
CA ALA A 493 25.24 10.49 -14.90
C ALA A 493 25.09 9.29 -13.95
N LEU A 494 24.40 9.47 -12.80
CA LEU A 494 24.10 8.41 -11.85
C LEU A 494 23.31 7.27 -12.52
N ALA A 495 22.20 7.56 -13.18
CA ALA A 495 21.36 6.56 -13.80
C ALA A 495 22.11 5.81 -14.92
N ARG A 496 22.86 6.53 -15.75
CA ARG A 496 23.68 5.94 -16.82
C ARG A 496 24.79 5.05 -16.29
N SER A 497 25.37 5.38 -15.13
CA SER A 497 26.39 4.53 -14.51
C SER A 497 25.87 3.14 -14.10
N PHE A 498 24.57 3.01 -13.81
CA PHE A 498 23.90 1.73 -13.60
C PHE A 498 23.46 1.02 -14.89
N GLY A 499 23.54 1.69 -16.05
CA GLY A 499 23.06 1.17 -17.33
C GLY A 499 21.59 1.52 -17.64
N ALA A 500 20.96 2.40 -16.86
CA ALA A 500 19.62 2.90 -17.13
C ALA A 500 19.63 3.98 -18.22
N THR A 501 18.53 4.13 -18.96
CA THR A 501 18.32 5.30 -19.82
C THR A 501 18.03 6.52 -18.96
N ALA A 502 18.59 7.68 -19.33
CA ALA A 502 18.37 8.90 -18.57
C ALA A 502 18.34 10.14 -19.47
N GLU A 503 17.38 11.03 -19.23
CA GLU A 503 17.09 12.25 -20.00
C GLU A 503 16.70 13.40 -19.08
N VAL A 504 17.05 14.63 -19.46
CA VAL A 504 16.61 15.85 -18.75
C VAL A 504 15.35 16.38 -19.44
N CYS A 505 14.34 16.66 -18.65
CA CYS A 505 13.12 17.37 -19.08
C CYS A 505 13.31 18.86 -18.77
N SER A 506 13.87 19.61 -19.71
CA SER A 506 14.12 21.06 -19.54
C SER A 506 12.87 21.91 -19.73
N ASP A 507 11.89 21.42 -20.49
CA ASP A 507 10.59 22.04 -20.68
C ASP A 507 9.51 21.04 -20.29
N LEU A 508 8.62 21.44 -19.40
CA LEU A 508 7.55 20.57 -18.92
C LEU A 508 6.63 20.06 -20.07
N ALA A 509 6.50 20.82 -21.14
CA ALA A 509 5.74 20.41 -22.33
C ALA A 509 6.32 19.15 -22.99
N ASP A 510 7.63 18.88 -22.82
CA ASP A 510 8.29 17.67 -23.31
C ASP A 510 8.05 16.43 -22.44
N LEU A 511 7.58 16.58 -21.20
CA LEU A 511 7.46 15.47 -20.25
C LEU A 511 6.60 14.34 -20.81
N GLY A 512 5.48 14.67 -21.44
CA GLY A 512 4.59 13.68 -22.07
C GLY A 512 5.31 12.83 -23.12
N ARG A 513 6.09 13.46 -24.00
CA ARG A 513 6.90 12.78 -25.03
C ARG A 513 7.97 11.87 -24.44
N LEU A 514 8.67 12.34 -23.39
CA LEU A 514 9.70 11.57 -22.69
C LEU A 514 9.12 10.35 -21.97
N LEU A 515 7.94 10.50 -21.35
CA LEU A 515 7.21 9.39 -20.72
C LEU A 515 6.84 8.31 -21.75
N GLN A 516 6.27 8.71 -22.90
CA GLN A 516 5.92 7.77 -23.98
C GLN A 516 7.14 7.03 -24.52
N ALA A 517 8.26 7.73 -24.72
CA ALA A 517 9.51 7.11 -25.12
C ALA A 517 10.02 6.11 -24.08
N GLY A 518 9.86 6.42 -22.78
CA GLY A 518 10.21 5.53 -21.68
C GLY A 518 9.35 4.27 -21.62
N PHE A 519 8.04 4.38 -21.87
CA PHE A 519 7.13 3.22 -21.88
C PHE A 519 7.45 2.21 -22.99
N ALA A 520 8.05 2.64 -24.08
CA ALA A 520 8.46 1.77 -25.19
C ALA A 520 9.73 0.95 -24.90
N ARG A 521 10.43 1.24 -23.79
CA ARG A 521 11.70 0.57 -23.41
C ARG A 521 11.44 -0.62 -22.48
N THR A 522 12.27 -1.63 -22.55
CA THR A 522 12.22 -2.79 -21.65
C THR A 522 12.90 -2.51 -20.31
N GLY A 523 13.95 -1.69 -20.28
CA GLY A 523 14.70 -1.32 -19.07
C GLY A 523 14.23 0.00 -18.42
N PRO A 524 14.78 0.33 -17.24
CA PRO A 524 14.40 1.53 -16.50
C PRO A 524 14.80 2.83 -17.23
N THR A 525 13.95 3.83 -17.11
CA THR A 525 14.22 5.19 -17.61
C THR A 525 14.11 6.19 -16.46
N VAL A 526 15.09 7.08 -16.32
CA VAL A 526 15.05 8.19 -15.37
C VAL A 526 14.91 9.50 -16.14
N ILE A 527 13.93 10.30 -15.79
CA ILE A 527 13.69 11.63 -16.32
C ILE A 527 13.95 12.62 -15.18
N GLU A 528 15.03 13.37 -15.25
CA GLU A 528 15.26 14.48 -14.34
C GLU A 528 14.43 15.67 -14.77
N LEU A 529 13.60 16.18 -13.87
CA LEU A 529 12.79 17.37 -14.04
C LEU A 529 13.34 18.45 -13.08
N PRO A 530 14.25 19.35 -13.56
CA PRO A 530 14.71 20.47 -12.76
C PRO A 530 13.53 21.37 -12.42
N PHE A 531 13.31 21.56 -11.13
CA PHE A 531 12.18 22.32 -10.65
C PHE A 531 12.68 23.66 -10.11
N GLN A 532 12.52 24.73 -10.89
CA GLN A 532 12.95 26.08 -10.51
C GLN A 532 11.79 27.01 -10.14
N GLU A 533 10.54 26.56 -10.25
CA GLU A 533 9.40 27.45 -10.08
C GLU A 533 8.60 27.20 -8.78
N ARG A 534 8.48 28.29 -8.03
CA ARG A 534 7.43 28.59 -7.03
C ARG A 534 6.88 27.38 -6.25
N VAL A 535 7.71 26.93 -5.36
CA VAL A 535 7.35 26.05 -4.24
C VAL A 535 6.04 26.48 -3.59
N ASP A 536 5.80 27.79 -3.49
CA ASP A 536 4.60 28.38 -2.92
C ASP A 536 3.29 27.93 -3.60
N GLN A 537 3.30 27.70 -4.91
CA GLN A 537 2.12 27.23 -5.64
C GLN A 537 1.89 25.72 -5.48
N LEU A 538 2.95 24.93 -5.29
CA LEU A 538 2.87 23.49 -5.04
C LEU A 538 2.44 23.18 -3.61
N ILE A 539 2.84 24.03 -2.66
CA ILE A 539 2.53 23.89 -1.24
C ILE A 539 1.17 24.50 -0.90
N ALA A 540 0.73 25.53 -1.63
CA ALA A 540 -0.54 26.22 -1.41
C ALA A 540 -1.79 25.31 -1.42
N GLY A 541 -1.68 24.10 -2.01
CA GLY A 541 -2.74 23.09 -1.97
C GLY A 541 -2.63 22.08 -0.81
N VAL A 542 -1.70 22.27 0.13
CA VAL A 542 -1.44 21.31 1.22
C VAL A 542 -1.53 22.03 2.58
N PRO A 543 -2.76 22.38 3.04
CA PRO A 543 -2.97 23.21 4.24
C PRO A 543 -2.29 22.68 5.52
N TRP A 544 -2.16 21.35 5.64
CA TRP A 544 -1.53 20.73 6.81
C TRP A 544 0.01 20.90 6.88
N LEU A 545 0.67 21.33 5.81
CA LEU A 545 2.06 21.80 5.84
C LEU A 545 2.16 23.23 6.39
N HIS A 546 1.05 23.96 6.43
CA HIS A 546 0.98 25.35 6.90
C HIS A 546 0.41 25.47 8.32
N GLY A 547 0.09 24.37 9.00
CA GLY A 547 -0.44 24.43 10.37
C GLY A 547 -1.86 25.01 10.49
N GLU A 548 -2.62 25.04 9.37
CA GLU A 548 -4.03 25.40 9.31
C GLU A 548 -4.95 24.19 9.18
#